data_0733186887830023ced773a82e7d54fb
#
_entry.id   0733186887830023ced773a82e7d54fb
#
_cell.length_a   1.000
_cell.length_b   1.000
_cell.length_c   1.000
_cell.angle_alpha   90.00
_cell.angle_beta   90.00
_cell.angle_gamma   90.00
#
_symmetry.space_group_name_H-M   'P 1'
#
loop_
_entity.id
_entity.type
_entity.pdbx_description
1 polymer ?
#
loop_
_entity_poly.entity_id
_entity_poly.type
_entity_poly.pdbx_seq_one_letter_code
_entity_poly.pdbx_strand_id
1 'polypeptide(L)' 'MELGPANWKPLELRIGRRCGEFMWMGREHGLEYYKHIDTRRYLILDAKGRSYVRRGGDLVRVDFREEFRRVVEGIDA' A
#
# COMPACT_ATOMS: atom_id res chain seq x y z
N MET A 1 -14.78 4.75 -3.00
CA MET A 1 -13.67 3.83 -3.28
C MET A 1 -14.16 2.65 -4.10
N GLU A 2 -13.46 2.30 -5.14
CA GLU A 2 -13.81 1.15 -5.96
C GLU A 2 -13.44 -0.15 -5.25
N LEU A 3 -14.32 -1.15 -5.36
CA LEU A 3 -14.13 -2.41 -4.67
C LEU A 3 -13.95 -3.63 -5.56
N GLY A 4 -13.71 -3.49 -6.79
CA GLY A 4 -13.51 -4.69 -7.56
C GLY A 4 -12.97 -4.47 -8.92
N PRO A 5 -12.36 -5.49 -9.55
CA PRO A 5 -11.65 -6.60 -8.95
C PRO A 5 -10.31 -6.16 -8.33
N ALA A 6 -9.78 -6.97 -7.42
CA ALA A 6 -8.51 -6.67 -6.77
C ALA A 6 -7.37 -6.62 -7.79
N ASN A 7 -6.48 -5.67 -7.62
CA ASN A 7 -5.29 -5.54 -8.45
C ASN A 7 -4.05 -5.70 -7.58
N TRP A 8 -3.35 -6.81 -7.73
CA TRP A 8 -2.15 -7.12 -6.95
C TRP A 8 -0.85 -6.77 -7.66
N LYS A 9 -0.92 -6.36 -8.92
CA LYS A 9 0.28 -6.09 -9.73
C LYS A 9 1.26 -5.09 -9.13
N PRO A 10 0.81 -3.91 -8.67
CA PRO A 10 1.77 -2.96 -8.08
C PRO A 10 2.52 -3.55 -6.89
N LEU A 11 1.80 -4.28 -6.05
CA LEU A 11 2.41 -4.87 -4.86
C LEU A 11 3.34 -6.02 -5.24
N GLU A 12 2.93 -6.87 -6.17
CA GLU A 12 3.77 -7.96 -6.65
C GLU A 12 5.09 -7.46 -7.25
N LEU A 13 5.05 -6.33 -7.96
CA LEU A 13 6.25 -5.73 -8.52
C LEU A 13 7.27 -5.39 -7.44
N ARG A 14 6.80 -5.04 -6.25
CA ARG A 14 7.67 -4.59 -5.17
C ARG A 14 8.09 -5.70 -4.23
N ILE A 15 7.19 -6.62 -3.90
CA ILE A 15 7.45 -7.58 -2.83
C ILE A 15 7.20 -9.05 -3.21
N GLY A 16 6.77 -9.30 -4.44
CA GLY A 16 6.58 -10.67 -4.90
C GLY A 16 5.62 -11.47 -4.03
N ARG A 17 6.08 -12.62 -3.54
CA ARG A 17 5.25 -13.52 -2.74
C ARG A 17 4.74 -12.93 -1.44
N ARG A 18 5.38 -11.90 -0.95
CA ARG A 18 4.95 -11.27 0.30
C ARG A 18 3.61 -10.57 0.20
N CYS A 19 3.02 -10.52 -1.01
CA CYS A 19 1.66 -10.04 -1.19
C CYS A 19 0.67 -10.73 -0.26
N GLY A 20 0.94 -12.00 0.10
CA GLY A 20 0.11 -12.75 1.02
C GLY A 20 0.01 -12.16 2.42
N GLU A 21 0.87 -11.20 2.75
CA GLU A 21 0.83 -10.50 4.05
C GLU A 21 -0.20 -9.37 4.05
N PHE A 22 -0.83 -9.11 2.90
CA PHE A 22 -1.73 -7.97 2.73
C PHE A 22 -3.11 -8.38 2.24
N MET A 23 -4.08 -7.49 2.49
CA MET A 23 -5.41 -7.57 1.91
C MET A 23 -5.58 -6.38 0.99
N TRP A 24 -6.18 -6.62 -0.19
CA TRP A 24 -6.52 -5.50 -1.07
C TRP A 24 -7.80 -4.87 -0.57
N MET A 25 -7.76 -3.56 -0.31
CA MET A 25 -8.87 -2.85 0.33
C MET A 25 -9.67 -1.96 -0.63
N GLY A 26 -9.20 -1.80 -1.85
CA GLY A 26 -9.92 -0.99 -2.84
C GLY A 26 -8.99 -0.12 -3.66
N ARG A 27 -9.59 0.64 -4.57
CA ARG A 27 -8.88 1.55 -5.45
C ARG A 27 -9.55 2.90 -5.41
N GLU A 28 -8.73 3.96 -5.40
CA GLU A 28 -9.23 5.32 -5.44
C GLU A 28 -8.25 6.20 -6.21
N HIS A 29 -8.74 6.89 -7.23
CA HIS A 29 -7.93 7.80 -8.05
C HIS A 29 -6.65 7.15 -8.58
N GLY A 30 -6.77 5.91 -9.08
CA GLY A 30 -5.63 5.20 -9.66
C GLY A 30 -4.66 4.63 -8.65
N LEU A 31 -4.98 4.69 -7.36
CA LEU A 31 -4.13 4.16 -6.30
C LEU A 31 -4.75 2.91 -5.69
N GLU A 32 -3.94 1.86 -5.51
CA GLU A 32 -4.38 0.63 -4.87
C GLU A 32 -4.08 0.73 -3.38
N TYR A 33 -5.06 0.37 -2.57
CA TYR A 33 -4.93 0.39 -1.11
C TYR A 33 -4.81 -1.04 -0.59
N TYR A 34 -3.71 -1.31 0.10
CA TYR A 34 -3.47 -2.62 0.71
C TYR A 34 -3.33 -2.44 2.21
N LYS A 35 -3.85 -3.40 2.96
CA LYS A 35 -3.80 -3.37 4.42
C LYS A 35 -3.00 -4.57 4.91
N HIS A 36 -1.99 -4.34 5.72
CA HIS A 36 -1.21 -5.43 6.29
C HIS A 36 -2.07 -6.22 7.28
N ILE A 37 -2.05 -7.53 7.17
CA ILE A 37 -2.92 -8.39 7.97
C ILE A 37 -2.64 -8.27 9.46
N ASP A 38 -1.37 -8.23 9.85
CA ASP A 38 -0.98 -8.20 11.25
C ASP A 38 -1.03 -6.81 11.86
N THR A 39 -0.44 -5.81 11.19
CA THR A 39 -0.33 -4.47 11.76
C THR A 39 -1.57 -3.61 11.52
N ARG A 40 -2.38 -3.99 10.52
CA ARG A 40 -3.57 -3.24 10.09
C ARG A 40 -3.25 -1.88 9.48
N ARG A 41 -1.99 -1.64 9.14
CA ARG A 41 -1.58 -0.39 8.51
C ARG A 41 -1.75 -0.48 7.00
N TYR A 42 -1.98 0.67 6.38
CA TYR A 42 -2.20 0.73 4.94
C TYR A 42 -0.92 1.04 4.19
N LEU A 43 -0.80 0.40 3.02
CA LEU A 43 0.23 0.67 2.04
C LEU A 43 -0.50 1.09 0.76
N ILE A 44 -0.22 2.28 0.26
CA ILE A 44 -0.91 2.86 -0.89
C ILE A 44 0.07 2.93 -2.07
N LEU A 45 -0.26 2.26 -3.17
CA LEU A 45 0.63 2.19 -4.33
C LEU A 45 -0.08 2.66 -5.61
N ASP A 46 0.68 3.32 -6.50
CA ASP A 46 0.19 3.60 -7.85
C ASP A 46 0.51 2.41 -8.76
N ALA A 47 0.14 2.51 -10.03
CA ALA A 47 0.32 1.42 -10.99
C ALA A 47 1.79 1.02 -11.19
N LYS A 48 2.71 1.91 -10.89
CA LYS A 48 4.14 1.65 -11.01
C LYS A 48 4.78 1.16 -9.73
N GLY A 49 3.98 1.00 -8.68
CA GLY A 49 4.49 0.54 -7.38
C GLY A 49 5.09 1.64 -6.53
N ARG A 50 4.92 2.90 -6.90
CA ARG A 50 5.37 4.01 -6.06
C ARG A 50 4.43 4.18 -4.89
N SER A 51 4.97 4.47 -3.71
CA SER A 51 4.19 4.52 -2.49
C SER A 51 3.84 5.93 -2.04
N TYR A 52 2.70 6.03 -1.38
CA TYR A 52 2.16 7.31 -0.91
C TYR A 52 1.65 7.17 0.50
N VAL A 53 1.65 8.28 1.24
CA VAL A 53 1.01 8.37 2.54
C VAL A 53 0.07 9.57 2.54
N ARG A 54 -0.94 9.51 3.39
CA ARG A 54 -1.88 10.61 3.54
C ARG A 54 -1.39 11.53 4.67
N ARG A 55 -1.19 12.80 4.32
CA ARG A 55 -0.74 13.82 5.29
C ARG A 55 -1.59 15.07 5.12
N GLY A 56 -2.29 15.45 6.17
CA GLY A 56 -3.11 16.67 6.13
C GLY A 56 -4.16 16.66 5.03
N GLY A 57 -4.68 15.49 4.68
CA GLY A 57 -5.65 15.35 3.60
C GLY A 57 -5.05 15.16 2.23
N ASP A 58 -3.75 15.36 2.06
CA ASP A 58 -3.08 15.16 0.78
C ASP A 58 -2.32 13.85 0.73
N LEU A 59 -2.16 13.31 -0.48
CA LEU A 59 -1.34 12.13 -0.72
C LEU A 59 0.06 12.60 -1.10
N VAL A 60 1.04 12.18 -0.31
CA VAL A 60 2.43 12.57 -0.48
C VAL A 60 3.24 11.34 -0.86
N ARG A 61 4.04 11.45 -1.92
CA ARG A 61 4.90 10.35 -2.32
C ARG A 61 6.03 10.16 -1.32
N VAL A 62 6.29 8.89 -0.95
CA VAL A 62 7.33 8.54 0.02
C VAL A 62 8.16 7.41 -0.54
N ASP A 63 9.34 7.19 0.05
CA ASP A 63 10.19 6.08 -0.35
C ASP A 63 9.50 4.76 -0.01
N PHE A 64 9.45 3.86 -0.99
CA PHE A 64 8.75 2.58 -0.81
C PHE A 64 9.36 1.75 0.32
N ARG A 65 10.69 1.63 0.35
CA ARG A 65 11.36 0.77 1.33
C ARG A 65 11.09 1.23 2.75
N GLU A 66 11.16 2.52 2.98
CA GLU A 66 10.87 3.08 4.30
C GLU A 66 9.42 2.89 4.68
N GLU A 67 8.51 3.15 3.75
CA GLU A 67 7.09 3.01 4.01
C GLU A 67 6.70 1.57 4.24
N PHE A 68 7.23 0.65 3.44
CA PHE A 68 6.96 -0.77 3.58
C PHE A 68 7.39 -1.26 4.98
N ARG A 69 8.57 -0.85 5.39
CA ARG A 69 9.10 -1.22 6.69
C ARG A 69 8.22 -0.70 7.82
N ARG A 70 7.78 0.55 7.70
CA ARG A 70 6.88 1.16 8.69
C ARG A 70 5.57 0.40 8.79
N VAL A 71 5.02 0.02 7.64
CA VAL A 71 3.75 -0.71 7.58
C VAL A 71 3.88 -2.10 8.18
N VAL A 72 4.91 -2.85 7.76
CA VAL A 72 5.10 -4.24 8.19
C VAL A 72 5.50 -4.34 9.67
N GLU A 73 6.35 -3.42 10.13
CA GLU A 73 6.82 -3.45 11.52
C GLU A 73 5.92 -2.69 12.48
N GLY A 74 4.96 -1.94 11.94
CA GLY A 74 4.04 -1.18 12.78
C GLY A 74 4.69 0.00 13.49
N ILE A 75 5.76 0.53 12.93
CA ILE A 75 6.51 1.64 13.51
C ILE A 75 5.95 2.97 13.01
N ASP A 76 5.60 3.85 13.93
CA ASP A 76 5.22 5.21 13.61
C ASP A 76 6.47 6.09 13.74
N ALA A 77 6.88 6.59 12.61
CA ALA A 77 8.02 7.52 12.61
C ALA A 77 7.55 8.93 12.92
#